data_5ac620d829b3d60b23e066c0bacdec06
#
_entry.id   5ac620d829b3d60b23e066c0bacdec06
#
_cell.length_a   1.000
_cell.length_b   1.000
_cell.length_c   1.000
_cell.angle_alpha   90.00
_cell.angle_beta   90.00
_cell.angle_gamma   90.00
#
_symmetry.space_group_name_H-M   'P 1'
#
loop_
_entity.id
_entity.type
_entity.pdbx_description
1 polymer ?
#
loop_
_entity_poly.entity_id
_entity_poly.type
_entity_poly.pdbx_seq_one_letter_code
_entity_poly.pdbx_strand_id
1 'polypeptide(L)'
;MISPVHQVLREGTRDRHETLDHGLALADGDVDRGNYLAYLRALLGWLEPLEERLWQLDWPRELRAPERAGKTTWLYEDLQAAGDTAPIVHCAHPPQVAAPNAYALGVAYVVEGSQLGGRFLAKRLQSTAPELPQRYLRGYEEEVGPLWKAFLLYLDSEAGARDREAQALQGARDAFDSLTGWLRSQGALRA
;
A
#
# COMPACT_ATOMS: atom_id res chain seq x y z
N MET A 1 12.93 17.06 -9.34
CA MET A 1 14.06 16.34 -8.70
C MET A 1 13.48 15.24 -7.83
N ILE A 2 14.02 14.04 -7.90
CA ILE A 2 13.69 12.95 -6.96
C ILE A 2 14.38 13.31 -5.64
N SER A 3 13.67 13.19 -4.53
CA SER A 3 14.20 13.45 -3.21
C SER A 3 15.29 12.42 -2.84
N PRO A 4 16.33 12.78 -2.10
CA PRO A 4 17.40 11.86 -1.74
C PRO A 4 16.91 10.63 -0.99
N VAL A 5 16.07 10.80 0.03
CA VAL A 5 15.49 9.68 0.81
C VAL A 5 14.60 8.81 -0.07
N HIS A 6 13.77 9.41 -0.92
CA HIS A 6 12.96 8.64 -1.87
C HIS A 6 13.82 7.78 -2.80
N GLN A 7 14.96 8.30 -3.27
CA GLN A 7 15.89 7.51 -4.09
C GLN A 7 16.41 6.29 -3.33
N VAL A 8 16.84 6.47 -2.09
CA VAL A 8 17.35 5.38 -1.24
C VAL A 8 16.27 4.32 -0.99
N LEU A 9 15.04 4.75 -0.63
CA LEU A 9 13.94 3.81 -0.41
C LEU A 9 13.60 3.05 -1.70
N ARG A 10 13.48 3.75 -2.82
CA ARG A 10 13.17 3.15 -4.12
C ARG A 10 14.22 2.14 -4.56
N GLU A 11 15.51 2.48 -4.43
CA GLU A 11 16.61 1.57 -4.80
C GLU A 11 16.70 0.39 -3.82
N GLY A 12 16.58 0.67 -2.53
CA GLY A 12 16.72 -0.34 -1.47
C GLY A 12 15.53 -1.28 -1.32
N THR A 13 14.41 -1.03 -2.03
CA THR A 13 13.22 -1.90 -2.07
C THR A 13 12.89 -2.40 -3.47
N ARG A 14 13.73 -2.14 -4.47
CA ARG A 14 13.46 -2.48 -5.88
C ARG A 14 13.09 -3.94 -6.07
N ASP A 15 13.93 -4.86 -5.60
CA ASP A 15 13.73 -6.30 -5.77
C ASP A 15 12.42 -6.79 -5.14
N ARG A 16 12.04 -6.19 -4.01
CA ARG A 16 10.79 -6.48 -3.30
C ARG A 16 9.57 -6.01 -4.09
N HIS A 17 9.68 -4.82 -4.65
CA HIS A 17 8.63 -4.24 -5.50
C HIS A 17 8.44 -5.09 -6.76
N GLU A 18 9.53 -5.46 -7.43
CA GLU A 18 9.50 -6.33 -8.61
C GLU A 18 8.90 -7.71 -8.27
N THR A 19 9.27 -8.29 -7.12
CA THR A 19 8.70 -9.56 -6.65
C THR A 19 7.18 -9.46 -6.45
N LEU A 20 6.71 -8.37 -5.85
CA LEU A 20 5.29 -8.13 -5.65
C LEU A 20 4.57 -7.96 -6.99
N ASP A 21 5.09 -7.11 -7.87
CA ASP A 21 4.47 -6.83 -9.17
C ASP A 21 4.35 -8.08 -10.05
N HIS A 22 5.42 -8.88 -10.15
CA HIS A 22 5.41 -10.12 -10.94
C HIS A 22 4.56 -11.23 -10.31
N GLY A 23 4.44 -11.24 -8.98
CA GLY A 23 3.64 -12.24 -8.27
C GLY A 23 2.13 -11.98 -8.33
N LEU A 24 1.71 -10.73 -8.58
CA LEU A 24 0.29 -10.42 -8.67
C LEU A 24 -0.33 -11.03 -9.94
N ALA A 25 -1.28 -11.96 -9.77
CA ALA A 25 -2.03 -12.56 -10.87
C ALA A 25 -2.77 -11.53 -11.74
N LEU A 26 -2.99 -10.33 -11.20
CA LEU A 26 -3.64 -9.20 -11.88
C LEU A 26 -2.75 -8.52 -12.92
N ALA A 27 -1.45 -8.79 -12.91
CA ALA A 27 -0.49 -8.18 -13.82
C ALA A 27 -0.46 -8.85 -15.21
N ASP A 28 -0.90 -10.10 -15.33
CA ASP A 28 -0.81 -10.90 -16.55
C ASP A 28 -2.20 -11.39 -17.02
N GLY A 29 -2.51 -11.19 -18.31
CA GLY A 29 -3.69 -11.77 -18.96
C GLY A 29 -5.04 -11.18 -18.55
N ASP A 30 -6.10 -11.97 -18.74
CA ASP A 30 -7.45 -11.62 -18.33
C ASP A 30 -7.58 -11.75 -16.82
N VAL A 31 -8.12 -10.70 -16.21
CA VAL A 31 -8.31 -10.68 -14.76
C VAL A 31 -9.51 -11.57 -14.39
N ASP A 32 -9.23 -12.67 -13.71
CA ASP A 32 -10.27 -13.50 -13.11
C ASP A 32 -10.88 -12.81 -11.89
N ARG A 33 -12.22 -12.75 -11.85
CA ARG A 33 -12.97 -12.11 -10.76
C ARG A 33 -12.66 -12.73 -9.40
N GLY A 34 -12.52 -14.05 -9.33
CA GLY A 34 -12.22 -14.75 -8.07
C GLY A 34 -10.84 -14.36 -7.54
N ASN A 35 -9.82 -14.31 -8.41
CA ASN A 35 -8.47 -13.88 -8.06
C ASN A 35 -8.44 -12.41 -7.63
N TYR A 36 -9.19 -11.55 -8.29
CA TYR A 36 -9.30 -10.14 -7.91
C TYR A 36 -9.89 -9.96 -6.52
N LEU A 37 -11.02 -10.62 -6.22
CA LEU A 37 -11.65 -10.53 -4.91
C LEU A 37 -10.79 -11.16 -3.80
N ALA A 38 -10.09 -12.27 -4.10
CA ALA A 38 -9.13 -12.86 -3.18
C ALA A 38 -7.99 -11.87 -2.84
N TYR A 39 -7.49 -11.16 -3.85
CA TYR A 39 -6.48 -10.11 -3.65
C TYR A 39 -7.02 -8.96 -2.77
N LEU A 40 -8.23 -8.45 -3.04
CA LEU A 40 -8.81 -7.37 -2.23
C LEU A 40 -9.00 -7.79 -0.77
N ARG A 41 -9.52 -9.02 -0.52
CA ARG A 41 -9.65 -9.56 0.85
C ARG A 41 -8.31 -9.69 1.56
N ALA A 42 -7.33 -10.27 0.88
CA ALA A 42 -5.99 -10.43 1.45
C ALA A 42 -5.34 -9.07 1.76
N LEU A 43 -5.47 -8.11 0.84
CA LEU A 43 -4.96 -6.76 1.04
C LEU A 43 -5.67 -6.05 2.21
N LEU A 44 -6.98 -6.17 2.33
CA LEU A 44 -7.75 -5.65 3.46
C LEU A 44 -7.28 -6.26 4.77
N GLY A 45 -7.11 -7.58 4.81
CA GLY A 45 -6.65 -8.26 6.02
C GLY A 45 -5.23 -7.87 6.47
N TRP A 46 -4.37 -7.43 5.55
CA TRP A 46 -3.07 -6.88 5.91
C TRP A 46 -3.13 -5.41 6.31
N LEU A 47 -3.91 -4.64 5.58
CA LEU A 47 -3.91 -3.18 5.69
C LEU A 47 -4.70 -2.69 6.91
N GLU A 48 -5.83 -3.33 7.24
CA GLU A 48 -6.72 -2.84 8.31
C GLU A 48 -6.02 -2.72 9.67
N PRO A 49 -5.36 -3.78 10.21
CA PRO A 49 -4.67 -3.67 11.48
C PRO A 49 -3.46 -2.72 11.45
N LEU A 50 -2.93 -2.42 10.26
CA LEU A 50 -1.84 -1.48 10.07
C LEU A 50 -2.35 -0.05 9.98
N GLU A 51 -3.38 0.21 9.17
CA GLU A 51 -3.92 1.55 8.92
C GLU A 51 -4.51 2.17 10.18
N GLU A 52 -5.19 1.38 11.02
CA GLU A 52 -5.70 1.79 12.32
C GLU A 52 -4.60 2.34 13.24
N ARG A 53 -3.40 1.78 13.19
CA ARG A 53 -2.27 2.23 14.02
C ARG A 53 -1.49 3.35 13.36
N LEU A 54 -1.16 3.20 12.08
CA LEU A 54 -0.27 4.09 11.34
C LEU A 54 -0.78 5.52 11.31
N TRP A 55 -2.07 5.71 10.98
CA TRP A 55 -2.62 7.05 10.81
C TRP A 55 -3.23 7.65 12.08
N GLN A 56 -3.29 6.88 13.18
CA GLN A 56 -3.65 7.38 14.51
C GLN A 56 -2.45 7.89 15.32
N LEU A 57 -1.22 7.69 14.84
CA LEU A 57 -0.04 8.29 15.45
C LEU A 57 -0.15 9.83 15.39
N ASP A 58 0.49 10.50 16.35
CA ASP A 58 0.49 11.97 16.44
C ASP A 58 1.37 12.60 15.33
N TRP A 59 0.91 12.47 14.10
CA TRP A 59 1.56 13.03 12.93
C TRP A 59 1.33 14.54 12.84
N PRO A 60 2.33 15.33 12.42
CA PRO A 60 2.14 16.74 12.18
C PRO A 60 1.16 16.97 11.01
N ARG A 61 0.52 18.15 11.03
CA ARG A 61 -0.54 18.49 10.08
C ARG A 61 -0.11 18.46 8.62
N GLU A 62 1.17 18.72 8.36
CA GLU A 62 1.78 18.70 7.03
C GLU A 62 1.65 17.33 6.35
N LEU A 63 1.62 16.25 7.14
CA LEU A 63 1.44 14.90 6.60
C LEU A 63 -0.01 14.61 6.19
N ARG A 64 -0.98 15.39 6.66
CA ARG A 64 -2.41 15.20 6.35
C ARG A 64 -2.89 13.77 6.66
N ALA A 65 -2.49 13.22 7.81
CA ALA A 65 -2.77 11.84 8.19
C ALA A 65 -4.27 11.44 8.13
N PRO A 66 -5.23 12.28 8.56
CA PRO A 66 -6.65 11.94 8.46
C PRO A 66 -7.13 11.66 7.02
N GLU A 67 -6.54 12.33 6.03
CA GLU A 67 -6.89 12.15 4.62
C GLU A 67 -6.31 10.87 4.03
N ARG A 68 -5.36 10.24 4.74
CA ARG A 68 -4.70 9.01 4.34
C ARG A 68 -5.34 7.75 4.92
N ALA A 69 -6.18 7.91 5.94
CA ALA A 69 -6.81 6.84 6.71
C ALA A 69 -8.16 6.40 6.10
N GLY A 70 -8.19 6.01 4.84
CA GLY A 70 -9.46 5.65 4.19
C GLY A 70 -9.38 4.45 3.27
N LYS A 71 -8.21 3.84 3.16
CA LYS A 71 -7.97 2.77 2.17
C LYS A 71 -8.72 1.48 2.50
N THR A 72 -8.82 1.15 3.77
CA THR A 72 -9.62 0.01 4.24
C THR A 72 -11.10 0.19 3.93
N THR A 73 -11.65 1.40 4.12
CA THR A 73 -13.02 1.72 3.74
C THR A 73 -13.26 1.47 2.25
N TRP A 74 -12.34 1.90 1.38
CA TRP A 74 -12.46 1.68 -0.07
C TRP A 74 -12.40 0.20 -0.45
N LEU A 75 -11.61 -0.61 0.26
CA LEU A 75 -11.56 -2.06 0.07
C LEU A 75 -12.89 -2.71 0.49
N TYR A 76 -13.48 -2.29 1.61
CA TYR A 76 -14.81 -2.75 2.01
C TYR A 76 -15.90 -2.36 1.00
N GLU A 77 -15.88 -1.14 0.49
CA GLU A 77 -16.81 -0.67 -0.55
C GLU A 77 -16.71 -1.54 -1.81
N ASP A 78 -15.49 -1.86 -2.26
CA ASP A 78 -15.27 -2.73 -3.43
C ASP A 78 -15.80 -4.15 -3.19
N LEU A 79 -15.49 -4.76 -2.06
CA LEU A 79 -15.97 -6.10 -1.72
C LEU A 79 -17.51 -6.13 -1.62
N GLN A 80 -18.11 -5.14 -0.98
CA GLN A 80 -19.55 -5.00 -0.88
C GLN A 80 -20.19 -4.82 -2.26
N ALA A 81 -19.67 -3.95 -3.10
CA ALA A 81 -20.16 -3.72 -4.46
C ALA A 81 -20.06 -4.98 -5.33
N ALA A 82 -19.05 -5.82 -5.07
CA ALA A 82 -18.92 -7.12 -5.71
C ALA A 82 -19.88 -8.20 -5.14
N GLY A 83 -20.61 -7.93 -4.07
CA GLY A 83 -21.43 -8.93 -3.36
C GLY A 83 -20.57 -10.00 -2.67
N ASP A 84 -19.33 -9.69 -2.34
CA ASP A 84 -18.45 -10.62 -1.63
C ASP A 84 -18.78 -10.61 -0.13
N THR A 85 -19.11 -11.78 0.41
CA THR A 85 -19.46 -11.98 1.82
C THR A 85 -18.48 -12.91 2.53
N ALA A 86 -17.38 -13.27 1.90
CA ALA A 86 -16.39 -14.13 2.51
C ALA A 86 -15.72 -13.43 3.72
N PRO A 87 -15.40 -14.18 4.78
CA PRO A 87 -14.79 -13.60 5.97
C PRO A 87 -13.41 -13.00 5.66
N ILE A 88 -13.11 -11.86 6.28
CA ILE A 88 -11.78 -11.27 6.23
C ILE A 88 -10.90 -11.93 7.28
N VAL A 89 -9.79 -12.49 6.85
CA VAL A 89 -8.75 -12.98 7.74
C VAL A 89 -7.71 -11.88 7.90
N HIS A 90 -7.35 -11.55 9.14
CA HIS A 90 -6.41 -10.47 9.41
C HIS A 90 -4.97 -11.01 9.59
N CYS A 91 -4.01 -10.23 9.11
CA CYS A 91 -2.60 -10.51 9.30
C CYS A 91 -2.25 -10.38 10.80
N ALA A 92 -1.78 -11.48 11.39
CA ALA A 92 -1.42 -11.48 12.82
C ALA A 92 -0.17 -10.65 13.13
N HIS A 93 0.70 -10.46 12.15
CA HIS A 93 2.01 -9.81 12.33
C HIS A 93 2.26 -8.73 11.26
N PRO A 94 1.42 -7.68 11.18
CA PRO A 94 1.75 -6.53 10.33
C PRO A 94 2.94 -5.76 10.93
N PRO A 95 3.61 -4.88 10.16
CA PRO A 95 4.66 -4.02 10.68
C PRO A 95 4.21 -3.27 11.94
N GLN A 96 5.03 -3.31 13.00
CA GLN A 96 4.67 -2.67 14.26
C GLN A 96 5.12 -1.21 14.26
N VAL A 97 4.15 -0.31 14.21
CA VAL A 97 4.36 1.15 14.30
C VAL A 97 3.88 1.64 15.66
N ALA A 98 4.81 2.19 16.46
CA ALA A 98 4.51 2.62 17.83
C ALA A 98 4.67 4.14 18.03
N ALA A 99 5.31 4.84 17.09
CA ALA A 99 5.57 6.26 17.16
C ALA A 99 5.69 6.86 15.75
N PRO A 100 5.41 8.17 15.57
CA PRO A 100 5.59 8.86 14.30
C PRO A 100 7.08 9.13 14.03
N ASN A 101 7.83 8.11 13.66
CA ASN A 101 9.27 8.13 13.43
C ASN A 101 9.64 7.73 12.00
N ALA A 102 10.94 7.74 11.69
CA ALA A 102 11.42 7.38 10.36
C ALA A 102 11.04 5.95 9.93
N TYR A 103 11.02 4.98 10.85
CA TYR A 103 10.55 3.63 10.56
C TYR A 103 9.08 3.62 10.10
N ALA A 104 8.20 4.29 10.86
CA ALA A 104 6.78 4.42 10.50
C ALA A 104 6.58 5.14 9.15
N LEU A 105 7.44 6.13 8.83
CA LEU A 105 7.44 6.76 7.50
C LEU A 105 7.86 5.79 6.39
N GLY A 106 8.79 4.89 6.66
CA GLY A 106 9.15 3.82 5.73
C GLY A 106 7.98 2.86 5.46
N VAL A 107 7.24 2.48 6.50
CA VAL A 107 6.00 1.69 6.35
C VAL A 107 4.95 2.47 5.55
N ALA A 108 4.74 3.74 5.90
CA ALA A 108 3.82 4.63 5.21
C ALA A 108 4.18 4.80 3.72
N TYR A 109 5.47 4.83 3.38
CA TYR A 109 5.95 4.89 2.00
C TYR A 109 5.39 3.76 1.13
N VAL A 110 5.34 2.54 1.65
CA VAL A 110 4.79 1.39 0.92
C VAL A 110 3.27 1.50 0.79
N VAL A 111 2.58 1.88 1.88
CA VAL A 111 1.12 2.06 1.89
C VAL A 111 0.68 3.18 0.93
N GLU A 112 1.36 4.33 0.94
CA GLU A 112 1.05 5.46 0.06
C GLU A 112 1.48 5.19 -1.39
N GLY A 113 2.64 4.56 -1.58
CA GLY A 113 3.16 4.19 -2.90
C GLY A 113 2.24 3.22 -3.64
N SER A 114 1.51 2.35 -2.94
CA SER A 114 0.54 1.42 -3.52
C SER A 114 -0.55 2.14 -4.33
N GLN A 115 -0.90 3.37 -3.96
CA GLN A 115 -1.90 4.17 -4.67
C GLN A 115 -1.44 4.62 -6.07
N LEU A 116 -0.13 4.72 -6.30
CA LEU A 116 0.41 4.98 -7.64
C LEU A 116 0.29 3.75 -8.55
N GLY A 117 0.65 2.57 -8.02
CA GLY A 117 0.49 1.30 -8.72
C GLY A 117 -0.99 0.94 -8.96
N GLY A 118 -1.86 1.24 -8.00
CA GLY A 118 -3.30 1.02 -8.10
C GLY A 118 -3.92 1.68 -9.33
N ARG A 119 -3.52 2.91 -9.66
CA ARG A 119 -4.00 3.63 -10.86
C ARG A 119 -3.66 2.90 -12.17
N PHE A 120 -2.49 2.30 -12.24
CA PHE A 120 -2.09 1.51 -13.41
C PHE A 120 -2.98 0.27 -13.56
N LEU A 121 -3.22 -0.45 -12.45
CA LEU A 121 -4.13 -1.59 -12.41
C LEU A 121 -5.58 -1.18 -12.73
N ALA A 122 -6.07 -0.07 -12.20
CA ALA A 122 -7.41 0.46 -12.50
C ALA A 122 -7.60 0.72 -13.99
N LYS A 123 -6.62 1.37 -14.64
CA LYS A 123 -6.66 1.63 -16.09
C LYS A 123 -6.71 0.32 -16.90
N ARG A 124 -5.97 -0.70 -16.47
CA ARG A 124 -5.98 -2.02 -17.11
C ARG A 124 -7.33 -2.70 -16.92
N LEU A 125 -7.83 -2.77 -15.67
CA LEU A 125 -9.14 -3.36 -15.35
C LEU A 125 -10.28 -2.68 -16.12
N GLN A 126 -10.21 -1.38 -16.33
CA GLN A 126 -11.23 -0.67 -17.10
C GLN A 126 -11.36 -1.17 -18.54
N SER A 127 -10.31 -1.75 -19.12
CA SER A 127 -10.33 -2.32 -20.47
C SER A 127 -10.58 -3.83 -20.49
N THR A 128 -10.26 -4.57 -19.43
CA THR A 128 -10.33 -6.04 -19.39
C THR A 128 -11.51 -6.57 -18.57
N ALA A 129 -11.90 -5.88 -17.52
CA ALA A 129 -12.97 -6.27 -16.60
C ALA A 129 -13.66 -5.02 -15.98
N PRO A 130 -14.32 -4.18 -16.81
CA PRO A 130 -14.88 -2.90 -16.37
C PRO A 130 -16.01 -3.05 -15.33
N GLU A 131 -16.61 -4.22 -15.22
CA GLU A 131 -17.65 -4.54 -14.25
C GLU A 131 -17.13 -4.75 -12.83
N LEU A 132 -15.82 -4.95 -12.66
CA LEU A 132 -15.21 -5.12 -11.34
C LEU A 132 -15.11 -3.78 -10.61
N PRO A 133 -15.45 -3.73 -9.31
CA PRO A 133 -15.35 -2.52 -8.50
C PRO A 133 -13.88 -2.12 -8.34
N GLN A 134 -13.58 -0.82 -8.37
CA GLN A 134 -12.21 -0.29 -8.45
C GLN A 134 -12.00 0.92 -7.53
N ARG A 135 -12.79 1.07 -6.47
CA ARG A 135 -12.71 2.23 -5.58
C ARG A 135 -11.33 2.35 -4.93
N TYR A 136 -10.81 1.24 -4.41
CA TYR A 136 -9.47 1.19 -3.84
C TYR A 136 -8.37 1.52 -4.86
N LEU A 137 -8.46 0.95 -6.05
CA LEU A 137 -7.44 1.16 -7.09
C LEU A 137 -7.42 2.61 -7.62
N ARG A 138 -8.56 3.29 -7.62
CA ARG A 138 -8.64 4.72 -7.94
C ARG A 138 -8.07 5.59 -6.82
N GLY A 139 -8.13 5.11 -5.59
CA GLY A 139 -7.53 5.72 -4.42
C GLY A 139 -7.97 7.16 -4.19
N TYR A 140 -7.01 8.05 -4.10
CA TYR A 140 -7.23 9.50 -3.93
C TYR A 140 -7.65 10.22 -5.23
N GLU A 141 -7.90 9.51 -6.31
CA GLU A 141 -8.28 10.08 -7.61
C GLU A 141 -7.28 11.16 -8.07
N GLU A 142 -7.70 12.40 -8.26
CA GLU A 142 -6.83 13.49 -8.72
C GLU A 142 -5.83 13.94 -7.65
N GLU A 143 -6.11 13.69 -6.36
CA GLU A 143 -5.26 14.05 -5.23
C GLU A 143 -4.05 13.11 -5.03
N VAL A 144 -3.95 11.97 -5.75
CA VAL A 144 -2.81 11.04 -5.62
C VAL A 144 -1.47 11.75 -5.80
N GLY A 145 -1.32 12.57 -6.84
CA GLY A 145 -0.07 13.29 -7.11
C GLY A 145 0.28 14.32 -6.05
N PRO A 146 -0.62 15.25 -5.71
CA PRO A 146 -0.44 16.22 -4.63
C PRO A 146 -0.12 15.56 -3.27
N LEU A 147 -0.88 14.54 -2.87
CA LEU A 147 -0.65 13.82 -1.61
C LEU A 147 0.69 13.07 -1.59
N TRP A 148 1.04 12.40 -2.68
CA TRP A 148 2.33 11.74 -2.80
C TRP A 148 3.49 12.73 -2.71
N LYS A 149 3.41 13.86 -3.41
CA LYS A 149 4.43 14.92 -3.35
C LYS A 149 4.59 15.47 -1.93
N ALA A 150 3.47 15.76 -1.25
CA ALA A 150 3.49 16.25 0.14
C ALA A 150 4.13 15.20 1.07
N PHE A 151 3.81 13.92 0.89
CA PHE A 151 4.42 12.83 1.64
C PHE A 151 5.94 12.77 1.45
N LEU A 152 6.42 12.83 0.21
CA LEU A 152 7.86 12.78 -0.08
C LEU A 152 8.63 13.97 0.49
N LEU A 153 8.04 15.16 0.46
CA LEU A 153 8.65 16.35 1.08
C LEU A 153 8.79 16.19 2.60
N TYR A 154 7.75 15.65 3.25
CA TYR A 154 7.78 15.37 4.68
C TYR A 154 8.79 14.24 5.00
N LEU A 155 8.81 13.15 4.23
CA LEU A 155 9.76 12.06 4.38
C LEU A 155 11.20 12.56 4.31
N ASP A 156 11.52 13.45 3.36
CA ASP A 156 12.85 14.04 3.23
C ASP A 156 13.25 14.90 4.43
N SER A 157 12.31 15.71 4.94
CA SER A 157 12.59 16.57 6.10
C SER A 157 12.87 15.76 7.35
N GLU A 158 12.16 14.65 7.55
CA GLU A 158 12.24 13.84 8.76
C GLU A 158 13.29 12.74 8.70
N ALA A 159 13.48 12.13 7.53
CA ALA A 159 14.39 10.99 7.38
C ALA A 159 15.69 11.33 6.64
N GLY A 160 16.00 12.61 6.39
CA GLY A 160 17.20 13.01 5.65
C GLY A 160 18.53 12.79 6.39
N ALA A 161 18.53 12.58 7.71
CA ALA A 161 19.74 12.19 8.43
C ALA A 161 20.00 10.69 8.24
N ARG A 162 21.27 10.30 8.08
CA ARG A 162 21.70 8.95 7.71
C ARG A 162 21.12 7.82 8.57
N ASP A 163 21.04 8.01 9.87
CA ASP A 163 20.50 7.03 10.82
C ASP A 163 18.98 6.89 10.67
N ARG A 164 18.28 7.99 10.43
CA ARG A 164 16.84 8.02 10.17
C ARG A 164 16.50 7.47 8.78
N GLU A 165 17.32 7.75 7.78
CA GLU A 165 17.22 7.18 6.44
C GLU A 165 17.27 5.64 6.47
N ALA A 166 18.23 5.08 7.24
CA ALA A 166 18.35 3.64 7.44
C ALA A 166 17.10 3.04 8.14
N GLN A 167 16.52 3.76 9.11
CA GLN A 167 15.29 3.35 9.78
C GLN A 167 14.08 3.39 8.82
N ALA A 168 13.98 4.42 7.98
CA ALA A 168 12.92 4.50 6.98
C ALA A 168 13.03 3.38 5.94
N LEU A 169 14.26 3.09 5.47
CA LEU A 169 14.50 1.97 4.58
C LEU A 169 14.13 0.62 5.22
N GLN A 170 14.45 0.43 6.50
CA GLN A 170 14.06 -0.79 7.21
C GLN A 170 12.54 -0.91 7.30
N GLY A 171 11.81 0.15 7.66
CA GLY A 171 10.35 0.15 7.70
C GLY A 171 9.72 -0.18 6.35
N ALA A 172 10.26 0.36 5.26
CA ALA A 172 9.79 0.04 3.91
C ALA A 172 10.04 -1.43 3.54
N ARG A 173 11.21 -1.99 3.89
CA ARG A 173 11.54 -3.40 3.66
C ARG A 173 10.61 -4.33 4.45
N ASP A 174 10.42 -4.06 5.73
CA ASP A 174 9.54 -4.86 6.59
C ASP A 174 8.08 -4.83 6.09
N ALA A 175 7.62 -3.69 5.60
CA ALA A 175 6.29 -3.57 5.01
C ALA A 175 6.14 -4.42 3.74
N PHE A 176 7.10 -4.37 2.80
CA PHE A 176 7.09 -5.21 1.61
C PHE A 176 7.18 -6.70 1.95
N ASP A 177 8.09 -7.08 2.85
CA ASP A 177 8.29 -8.48 3.24
C ASP A 177 7.05 -9.04 3.92
N SER A 178 6.45 -8.28 4.85
CA SER A 178 5.19 -8.64 5.51
C SER A 178 4.03 -8.77 4.53
N LEU A 179 3.83 -7.79 3.63
CA LEU A 179 2.78 -7.82 2.62
C LEU A 179 2.94 -9.01 1.68
N THR A 180 4.14 -9.22 1.14
CA THR A 180 4.44 -10.30 0.20
C THR A 180 4.21 -11.67 0.84
N GLY A 181 4.72 -11.87 2.06
CA GLY A 181 4.52 -13.10 2.82
C GLY A 181 3.05 -13.36 3.13
N TRP A 182 2.33 -12.31 3.50
CA TRP A 182 0.89 -12.40 3.77
C TRP A 182 0.10 -12.75 2.50
N LEU A 183 0.27 -12.01 1.40
CA LEU A 183 -0.45 -12.28 0.14
C LEU A 183 -0.18 -13.71 -0.37
N ARG A 184 1.05 -14.21 -0.24
CA ARG A 184 1.38 -15.62 -0.57
C ARG A 184 0.62 -16.60 0.32
N SER A 185 0.56 -16.36 1.63
CA SER A 185 -0.15 -17.24 2.58
C SER A 185 -1.66 -17.30 2.30
N GLN A 186 -2.22 -16.24 1.71
CA GLN A 186 -3.62 -16.16 1.31
C GLN A 186 -3.88 -16.63 -0.13
N GLY A 187 -2.84 -17.09 -0.86
CA GLY A 187 -2.97 -17.51 -2.25
C GLY A 187 -3.24 -16.35 -3.23
N ALA A 188 -3.05 -15.10 -2.79
CA ALA A 188 -3.27 -13.91 -3.60
C ALA A 188 -2.01 -13.45 -4.37
N LEU A 189 -0.88 -14.10 -4.15
CA LEU A 189 0.38 -13.88 -4.84
C LEU A 189 0.95 -15.22 -5.30
N ARG A 190 1.40 -15.28 -6.56
CA ARG A 190 2.07 -16.48 -7.12
C ARG A 190 3.41 -16.73 -6.39
N ALA A 191 3.83 -18.00 -6.38
CA ALA A 191 5.13 -18.42 -5.83
C ALA A 191 6.30 -17.85 -6.62
#